data_ab69a764cadb1d6f563a95f962331893
#
_entry.id   ab69a764cadb1d6f563a95f962331893
#
_cell.length_a   1.000
_cell.length_b   1.000
_cell.length_c   1.000
_cell.angle_alpha   90.00
_cell.angle_beta   90.00
_cell.angle_gamma   90.00
#
_symmetry.space_group_name_H-M   'P 1'
#
loop_
_entity.id
_entity.type
_entity.pdbx_description
1 polymer ?
#
loop_
_entity_poly.entity_id
_entity_poly.type
_entity_poly.pdbx_seq_one_letter_code
_entity_poly.pdbx_strand_id
1 'polypeptide(L)'
;EEYGILAYTSAVMAFLFSVSTLSLNTYVIRFYFDFAPEDEASRRKLIGNVFVFLALFNALLTGLAILIGPWILGVSGVSIPFFPYFLMALGTNFFNVLSVIPLAAYRIKKQAGKFVLLSVSQAVLQTVVSLVLVVGFGVGLIGMYWSSLCVGASFAGIYFFVIYRHGTFTLDLRQIGRGLAFAVPIIPATISYLVIDMVDRIMLETHVALDRLGLYSVAYTLGFGMTVVIQGGYRAFEPELFQHYTRPDFPAIYDRIKRTFMFVVLVAGTALALFSPEVIALMTAPKFHEADTIVPIVVLAACLRAVGILYSVMLVAY
;
A
#
# COMPACT_ATOMS: atom_id res chain seq x y z
N GLU A 1 -11.19 15.19 -16.84
CA GLU A 1 -9.94 15.93 -16.57
C GLU A 1 -9.50 15.76 -15.11
N GLU A 2 -10.36 16.08 -14.12
CA GLU A 2 -10.05 15.95 -12.70
C GLU A 2 -9.63 14.51 -12.29
N TYR A 3 -10.29 13.51 -12.86
CA TYR A 3 -9.93 12.11 -12.60
C TYR A 3 -8.53 11.74 -13.15
N GLY A 4 -8.14 12.33 -14.28
CA GLY A 4 -6.79 12.18 -14.83
C GLY A 4 -5.72 12.79 -13.93
N ILE A 5 -5.98 13.98 -13.38
CA ILE A 5 -5.10 14.64 -12.40
C ILE A 5 -4.90 13.75 -11.16
N LEU A 6 -6.01 13.21 -10.61
CA LEU A 6 -5.97 12.34 -9.46
C LEU A 6 -5.16 11.05 -9.74
N ALA A 7 -5.41 10.41 -10.88
CA ALA A 7 -4.74 9.18 -11.25
C ALA A 7 -3.22 9.39 -11.40
N TYR A 8 -2.83 10.44 -12.12
CA TYR A 8 -1.42 10.75 -12.34
C TYR A 8 -0.70 11.12 -11.03
N THR A 9 -1.27 12.02 -10.23
CA THR A 9 -0.67 12.41 -8.96
C THR A 9 -0.58 11.23 -7.99
N SER A 10 -1.61 10.36 -7.95
CA SER A 10 -1.59 9.15 -7.12
C SER A 10 -0.49 8.17 -7.56
N ALA A 11 -0.26 8.01 -8.86
CA ALA A 11 0.80 7.17 -9.39
C ALA A 11 2.19 7.70 -8.99
N VAL A 12 2.43 9.00 -9.17
CA VAL A 12 3.68 9.65 -8.75
C VAL A 12 3.89 9.53 -7.24
N MET A 13 2.83 9.72 -6.43
CA MET A 13 2.92 9.58 -4.98
C MET A 13 3.14 8.14 -4.52
N ALA A 14 2.61 7.14 -5.20
CA ALA A 14 2.90 5.73 -4.89
C ALA A 14 4.39 5.40 -5.09
N PHE A 15 4.99 5.94 -6.14
CA PHE A 15 6.42 5.81 -6.39
C PHE A 15 7.23 6.52 -5.31
N LEU A 16 6.87 7.78 -5.02
CA LEU A 16 7.52 8.57 -3.99
C LEU A 16 7.39 7.93 -2.61
N PHE A 17 6.24 7.35 -2.27
CA PHE A 17 6.02 6.63 -1.01
C PHE A 17 6.98 5.45 -0.84
N SER A 18 7.21 4.67 -1.89
CA SER A 18 8.17 3.55 -1.85
C SER A 18 9.59 4.02 -1.58
N VAL A 19 10.02 5.12 -2.21
CA VAL A 19 11.32 5.74 -1.94
C VAL A 19 11.35 6.35 -0.55
N SER A 20 10.29 7.02 -0.12
CA SER A 20 10.21 7.71 1.18
C SER A 20 10.30 6.76 2.37
N THR A 21 9.78 5.54 2.24
CA THR A 21 9.82 4.53 3.31
C THR A 21 11.15 3.77 3.38
N LEU A 22 11.93 3.78 2.29
CA LEU A 22 13.20 3.04 2.15
C LEU A 22 13.10 1.58 2.60
N SER A 23 11.89 0.97 2.58
CA SER A 23 11.60 -0.38 3.09
C SER A 23 12.07 -0.62 4.55
N LEU A 24 12.31 0.45 5.33
CA LEU A 24 12.81 0.35 6.71
C LEU A 24 11.79 -0.27 7.69
N ASN A 25 10.51 -0.31 7.33
CA ASN A 25 9.51 -1.08 8.07
C ASN A 25 9.86 -2.58 8.11
N THR A 26 10.36 -3.14 7.01
CA THR A 26 10.79 -4.53 6.93
C THR A 26 12.01 -4.77 7.82
N TYR A 27 12.96 -3.83 7.84
CA TYR A 27 14.09 -3.86 8.77
C TYR A 27 13.62 -3.91 10.23
N VAL A 28 12.71 -3.00 10.63
CA VAL A 28 12.20 -2.99 12.01
C VAL A 28 11.50 -4.31 12.35
N ILE A 29 10.64 -4.82 11.47
CA ILE A 29 9.91 -6.08 11.71
C ILE A 29 10.89 -7.24 11.86
N ARG A 30 11.92 -7.34 11.01
CA ARG A 30 12.87 -8.44 11.02
C ARG A 30 13.79 -8.40 12.24
N PHE A 31 14.40 -7.24 12.50
CA PHE A 31 15.45 -7.12 13.52
C PHE A 31 14.92 -6.86 14.94
N TYR A 32 13.63 -6.61 15.10
CA TYR A 32 13.02 -6.49 16.43
C TYR A 32 13.16 -7.77 17.26
N PHE A 33 13.11 -8.93 16.61
CA PHE A 33 13.17 -10.24 17.27
C PHE A 33 14.61 -10.73 17.51
N ASP A 34 15.62 -10.05 16.97
CA ASP A 34 17.03 -10.36 17.24
C ASP A 34 17.45 -9.90 18.65
N PHE A 35 16.68 -8.97 19.25
CA PHE A 35 16.91 -8.56 20.64
C PHE A 35 16.19 -9.50 21.59
N ALA A 36 16.86 -9.87 22.70
CA ALA A 36 16.27 -10.69 23.75
C ALA A 36 14.94 -10.10 24.24
N PRO A 37 13.95 -10.94 24.67
CA PRO A 37 12.67 -10.46 25.15
C PRO A 37 12.78 -9.46 26.31
N GLU A 38 13.80 -9.61 27.14
CA GLU A 38 14.08 -8.76 28.32
C GLU A 38 14.70 -7.41 27.95
N ASP A 39 15.33 -7.31 26.77
CA ASP A 39 15.97 -6.07 26.29
C ASP A 39 14.94 -5.16 25.58
N GLU A 40 13.95 -4.73 26.33
CA GLU A 40 12.94 -3.80 25.82
C GLU A 40 13.54 -2.44 25.48
N ALA A 41 14.64 -2.03 26.11
CA ALA A 41 15.31 -0.77 25.84
C ALA A 41 15.86 -0.71 24.40
N SER A 42 16.58 -1.75 23.96
CA SER A 42 17.09 -1.86 22.59
C SER A 42 15.98 -1.96 21.55
N ARG A 43 14.89 -2.70 21.87
CA ARG A 43 13.70 -2.77 21.02
C ARG A 43 13.01 -1.44 20.84
N ARG A 44 12.84 -0.67 21.92
CA ARG A 44 12.27 0.67 21.88
C ARG A 44 13.19 1.63 21.13
N LYS A 45 14.52 1.51 21.33
CA LYS A 45 15.51 2.31 20.60
C LYS A 45 15.44 2.04 19.10
N LEU A 46 15.30 0.79 18.66
CA LEU A 46 15.16 0.44 17.24
C LEU A 46 13.95 1.15 16.60
N ILE A 47 12.77 1.01 17.23
CA ILE A 47 11.52 1.60 16.71
C ILE A 47 11.63 3.12 16.64
N GLY A 48 12.08 3.76 17.71
CA GLY A 48 12.16 5.22 17.78
C GLY A 48 13.22 5.80 16.84
N ASN A 49 14.38 5.15 16.76
CA ASN A 49 15.47 5.56 15.88
C ASN A 49 15.06 5.57 14.40
N VAL A 50 14.42 4.48 13.95
CA VAL A 50 13.94 4.38 12.54
C VAL A 50 12.82 5.38 12.27
N PHE A 51 11.91 5.59 13.23
CA PHE A 51 10.86 6.60 13.09
C PHE A 51 11.41 8.01 12.94
N VAL A 52 12.34 8.42 13.81
CA VAL A 52 12.97 9.74 13.75
C VAL A 52 13.72 9.93 12.44
N PHE A 53 14.51 8.93 12.04
CA PHE A 53 15.21 8.98 10.77
C PHE A 53 14.25 9.15 9.58
N LEU A 54 13.18 8.33 9.50
CA LEU A 54 12.20 8.44 8.43
C LEU A 54 11.47 9.78 8.43
N ALA A 55 11.13 10.32 9.60
CA ALA A 55 10.50 11.64 9.70
C ALA A 55 11.41 12.75 9.16
N LEU A 56 12.70 12.75 9.53
CA LEU A 56 13.67 13.72 9.04
C LEU A 56 13.98 13.55 7.55
N PHE A 57 14.21 12.32 7.11
CA PHE A 57 14.47 12.00 5.70
C PHE A 57 13.29 12.41 4.81
N ASN A 58 12.07 12.07 5.23
CA ASN A 58 10.87 12.40 4.49
C ASN A 58 10.57 13.92 4.50
N ALA A 59 10.87 14.62 5.60
CA ALA A 59 10.79 16.09 5.63
C ALA A 59 11.75 16.72 4.63
N LEU A 60 13.00 16.23 4.58
CA LEU A 60 14.00 16.68 3.60
C LEU A 60 13.56 16.38 2.18
N LEU A 61 13.11 15.15 1.91
CA LEU A 61 12.65 14.73 0.58
C LEU A 61 11.43 15.53 0.11
N THR A 62 10.46 15.76 0.98
CA THR A 62 9.29 16.59 0.71
C THR A 62 9.68 18.04 0.47
N GLY A 63 10.57 18.61 1.27
CA GLY A 63 11.11 19.95 1.08
C GLY A 63 11.82 20.11 -0.27
N LEU A 64 12.67 19.16 -0.63
CA LEU A 64 13.33 19.13 -1.94
C LEU A 64 12.30 18.99 -3.08
N ALA A 65 11.30 18.14 -2.93
CA ALA A 65 10.23 17.96 -3.93
C ALA A 65 9.40 19.24 -4.11
N ILE A 66 9.16 20.02 -3.06
CA ILE A 66 8.49 21.32 -3.16
C ILE A 66 9.37 22.36 -3.89
N LEU A 67 10.67 22.36 -3.66
CA LEU A 67 11.59 23.31 -4.28
C LEU A 67 11.84 23.01 -5.77
N ILE A 68 12.03 21.74 -6.11
CA ILE A 68 12.46 21.31 -7.45
C ILE A 68 11.25 20.86 -8.30
N GLY A 69 10.17 20.43 -7.66
CA GLY A 69 8.99 19.86 -8.32
C GLY A 69 8.37 20.75 -9.40
N PRO A 70 8.17 22.07 -9.18
CA PRO A 70 7.65 22.96 -10.22
C PRO A 70 8.52 23.00 -11.46
N TRP A 71 9.85 22.97 -11.28
CA TRP A 71 10.80 22.94 -12.39
C TRP A 71 10.76 21.61 -13.14
N ILE A 72 10.73 20.47 -12.42
CA ILE A 72 10.63 19.14 -13.04
C ILE A 72 9.36 19.01 -13.88
N LEU A 73 8.21 19.43 -13.35
CA LEU A 73 6.96 19.37 -14.12
C LEU A 73 6.98 20.27 -15.34
N GLY A 74 7.58 21.47 -15.22
CA GLY A 74 7.74 22.38 -16.35
C GLY A 74 8.60 21.81 -17.48
N VAL A 75 9.67 21.09 -17.15
CA VAL A 75 10.54 20.43 -18.14
C VAL A 75 9.91 19.17 -18.72
N SER A 76 9.12 18.44 -17.93
CA SER A 76 8.47 17.20 -18.36
C SER A 76 7.26 17.40 -19.29
N GLY A 77 6.84 18.65 -19.53
CA GLY A 77 5.69 18.96 -20.38
C GLY A 77 4.35 18.50 -19.78
N VAL A 78 4.30 18.20 -18.50
CA VAL A 78 3.08 17.76 -17.81
C VAL A 78 2.14 18.93 -17.65
N SER A 79 0.92 18.82 -18.18
CA SER A 79 -0.09 19.87 -18.16
C SER A 79 -0.74 20.13 -16.79
N ILE A 80 -0.40 19.32 -15.79
CA ILE A 80 -0.98 19.40 -14.43
C ILE A 80 -0.21 20.43 -13.61
N PRO A 81 -0.89 21.45 -13.04
CA PRO A 81 -0.24 22.46 -12.24
C PRO A 81 0.29 21.87 -10.93
N PHE A 82 1.51 22.29 -10.53
CA PHE A 82 2.10 21.86 -9.27
C PHE A 82 1.24 22.30 -8.07
N PHE A 83 0.78 23.53 -8.08
CA PHE A 83 -0.14 24.09 -7.09
C PHE A 83 -1.57 24.03 -7.61
N PRO A 84 -2.57 23.54 -6.82
CA PRO A 84 -2.44 23.02 -5.45
C PRO A 84 -2.15 21.51 -5.38
N TYR A 85 -2.31 20.75 -6.47
CA TYR A 85 -2.46 19.29 -6.47
C TYR A 85 -1.23 18.54 -5.95
N PHE A 86 -0.07 18.77 -6.56
CA PHE A 86 1.16 18.09 -6.14
C PHE A 86 1.61 18.51 -4.74
N LEU A 87 1.46 19.78 -4.37
CA LEU A 87 1.79 20.24 -3.03
C LEU A 87 0.98 19.49 -1.96
N MET A 88 -0.33 19.39 -2.15
CA MET A 88 -1.20 18.69 -1.20
C MET A 88 -0.94 17.18 -1.18
N ALA A 89 -0.67 16.59 -2.34
CA ALA A 89 -0.30 15.20 -2.45
C ALA A 89 1.03 14.89 -1.74
N LEU A 90 2.03 15.75 -1.85
CA LEU A 90 3.30 15.67 -1.13
C LEU A 90 3.10 15.76 0.38
N GLY A 91 2.28 16.70 0.85
CA GLY A 91 1.91 16.80 2.27
C GLY A 91 1.21 15.53 2.78
N THR A 92 0.29 14.98 1.99
CA THR A 92 -0.38 13.70 2.31
C THR A 92 0.63 12.55 2.37
N ASN A 93 1.56 12.46 1.40
CA ASN A 93 2.61 11.45 1.40
C ASN A 93 3.49 11.55 2.65
N PHE A 94 3.85 12.77 3.05
CA PHE A 94 4.62 13.02 4.27
C PHE A 94 3.94 12.41 5.51
N PHE A 95 2.64 12.67 5.70
CA PHE A 95 1.90 12.13 6.84
C PHE A 95 1.69 10.61 6.74
N ASN A 96 1.49 10.07 5.55
CA ASN A 96 1.34 8.64 5.33
C ASN A 96 2.62 7.86 5.70
N VAL A 97 3.81 8.40 5.40
CA VAL A 97 5.09 7.77 5.79
C VAL A 97 5.23 7.70 7.31
N LEU A 98 4.75 8.71 8.05
CA LEU A 98 4.79 8.71 9.52
C LEU A 98 3.94 7.58 10.14
N SER A 99 2.96 7.03 9.42
CA SER A 99 2.14 5.90 9.88
C SER A 99 2.88 4.56 9.87
N VAL A 100 3.90 4.41 9.02
CA VAL A 100 4.50 3.13 8.66
C VAL A 100 5.11 2.41 9.86
N ILE A 101 5.92 3.11 10.66
CA ILE A 101 6.59 2.52 11.84
C ILE A 101 5.65 2.28 13.02
N PRO A 102 4.74 3.21 13.40
CA PRO A 102 3.73 2.94 14.44
C PRO A 102 2.86 1.73 14.14
N LEU A 103 2.39 1.60 12.90
CA LEU A 103 1.60 0.45 12.48
C LEU A 103 2.41 -0.85 12.46
N ALA A 104 3.69 -0.80 12.06
CA ALA A 104 4.61 -1.93 12.19
C ALA A 104 4.82 -2.34 13.65
N ALA A 105 4.97 -1.38 14.57
CA ALA A 105 5.12 -1.65 15.99
C ALA A 105 3.92 -2.41 16.59
N TYR A 106 2.68 -2.08 16.20
CA TYR A 106 1.51 -2.84 16.64
C TYR A 106 1.47 -4.26 16.07
N ARG A 107 1.89 -4.46 14.81
CA ARG A 107 1.98 -5.80 14.21
C ARG A 107 3.00 -6.67 14.93
N ILE A 108 4.19 -6.15 15.18
CA ILE A 108 5.27 -6.84 15.91
C ILE A 108 4.80 -7.25 17.31
N LYS A 109 4.12 -6.35 18.02
CA LYS A 109 3.60 -6.58 19.38
C LYS A 109 2.31 -7.42 19.39
N LYS A 110 1.89 -7.98 18.24
CA LYS A 110 0.66 -8.78 18.08
C LYS A 110 -0.61 -8.07 18.56
N GLN A 111 -0.63 -6.74 18.53
CA GLN A 111 -1.78 -5.92 18.91
C GLN A 111 -2.69 -5.64 17.71
N ALA A 112 -3.20 -6.72 17.10
CA ALA A 112 -3.98 -6.66 15.86
C ALA A 112 -5.21 -5.74 15.99
N GLY A 113 -5.90 -5.74 17.13
CA GLY A 113 -7.05 -4.86 17.37
C GLY A 113 -6.71 -3.38 17.24
N LYS A 114 -5.57 -2.92 17.79
CA LYS A 114 -5.12 -1.53 17.71
C LYS A 114 -4.67 -1.17 16.29
N PHE A 115 -3.99 -2.10 15.62
CA PHE A 115 -3.60 -1.94 14.22
C PHE A 115 -4.84 -1.73 13.33
N VAL A 116 -5.84 -2.63 13.46
CA VAL A 116 -7.08 -2.55 12.67
C VAL A 116 -7.86 -1.29 13.03
N LEU A 117 -8.02 -0.98 14.32
CA LEU A 117 -8.74 0.22 14.77
C LEU A 117 -8.16 1.49 14.13
N LEU A 118 -6.83 1.69 14.20
CA LEU A 118 -6.20 2.88 13.63
C LEU A 118 -6.28 2.91 12.09
N SER A 119 -5.99 1.78 11.44
CA SER A 119 -6.02 1.74 9.98
C SER A 119 -7.43 1.92 9.41
N VAL A 120 -8.42 1.27 10.01
CA VAL A 120 -9.83 1.37 9.56
C VAL A 120 -10.42 2.73 9.92
N SER A 121 -10.17 3.26 11.14
CA SER A 121 -10.68 4.58 11.51
C SER A 121 -10.09 5.69 10.64
N GLN A 122 -8.81 5.60 10.27
CA GLN A 122 -8.19 6.53 9.32
C GLN A 122 -8.87 6.45 7.95
N ALA A 123 -9.06 5.23 7.41
CA ALA A 123 -9.70 5.04 6.11
C ALA A 123 -11.17 5.52 6.09
N VAL A 124 -11.94 5.17 7.13
CA VAL A 124 -13.33 5.61 7.27
C VAL A 124 -13.42 7.12 7.39
N LEU A 125 -12.62 7.73 8.27
CA LEU A 125 -12.62 9.19 8.44
C LEU A 125 -12.19 9.89 7.14
N GLN A 126 -11.18 9.38 6.45
CA GLN A 126 -10.75 9.86 5.14
C GLN A 126 -11.91 9.85 4.12
N THR A 127 -12.64 8.73 4.05
CA THR A 127 -13.77 8.59 3.12
C THR A 127 -14.92 9.53 3.49
N VAL A 128 -15.28 9.61 4.77
CA VAL A 128 -16.36 10.47 5.26
C VAL A 128 -16.03 11.94 4.98
N VAL A 129 -14.85 12.40 5.37
CA VAL A 129 -14.43 13.80 5.13
C VAL A 129 -14.36 14.10 3.64
N SER A 130 -13.87 13.16 2.82
CA SER A 130 -13.84 13.31 1.37
C SER A 130 -15.27 13.46 0.80
N LEU A 131 -16.22 12.61 1.20
CA LEU A 131 -17.61 12.70 0.77
C LEU A 131 -18.26 14.03 1.18
N VAL A 132 -18.03 14.46 2.41
CA VAL A 132 -18.57 15.74 2.90
C VAL A 132 -18.02 16.90 2.09
N LEU A 133 -16.72 16.93 1.79
CA LEU A 133 -16.11 18.03 1.03
C LEU A 133 -16.49 17.99 -0.45
N VAL A 134 -16.49 16.81 -1.06
CA VAL A 134 -16.75 16.67 -2.50
C VAL A 134 -18.24 16.77 -2.81
N VAL A 135 -19.09 16.05 -2.07
CA VAL A 135 -20.54 15.98 -2.34
C VAL A 135 -21.29 17.05 -1.56
N GLY A 136 -20.95 17.25 -0.27
CA GLY A 136 -21.66 18.20 0.59
C GLY A 136 -21.34 19.66 0.25
N PHE A 137 -20.07 19.98 0.09
CA PHE A 137 -19.62 21.35 -0.23
C PHE A 137 -19.35 21.60 -1.71
N GLY A 138 -19.38 20.58 -2.56
CA GLY A 138 -19.15 20.73 -4.00
C GLY A 138 -17.73 21.17 -4.38
N VAL A 139 -16.74 20.94 -3.52
CA VAL A 139 -15.35 21.42 -3.71
C VAL A 139 -14.59 20.63 -4.77
N GLY A 140 -15.17 19.52 -5.29
CA GLY A 140 -14.57 18.71 -6.34
C GLY A 140 -13.26 18.02 -5.91
N LEU A 141 -12.35 17.86 -6.86
CA LEU A 141 -11.07 17.16 -6.65
C LEU A 141 -10.23 17.74 -5.49
N ILE A 142 -10.22 19.05 -5.32
CA ILE A 142 -9.47 19.72 -4.24
C ILE A 142 -9.95 19.26 -2.88
N GLY A 143 -11.27 18.97 -2.73
CA GLY A 143 -11.84 18.41 -1.50
C GLY A 143 -11.25 17.05 -1.12
N MET A 144 -10.92 16.19 -2.10
CA MET A 144 -10.26 14.92 -1.85
C MET A 144 -8.84 15.12 -1.30
N TYR A 145 -8.08 16.04 -1.84
CA TYR A 145 -6.73 16.35 -1.34
C TYR A 145 -6.77 16.98 0.06
N TRP A 146 -7.70 17.91 0.32
CA TRP A 146 -7.87 18.48 1.66
C TRP A 146 -8.25 17.43 2.68
N SER A 147 -9.16 16.51 2.35
CA SER A 147 -9.53 15.42 3.24
C SER A 147 -8.32 14.56 3.61
N SER A 148 -7.52 14.20 2.60
CA SER A 148 -6.32 13.38 2.78
C SER A 148 -5.28 14.08 3.66
N LEU A 149 -5.05 15.35 3.42
CA LEU A 149 -4.10 16.17 4.17
C LEU A 149 -4.54 16.35 5.63
N CYS A 150 -5.79 16.75 5.86
CA CYS A 150 -6.31 17.00 7.22
C CYS A 150 -6.39 15.72 8.05
N VAL A 151 -6.88 14.64 7.47
CA VAL A 151 -6.95 13.35 8.17
C VAL A 151 -5.54 12.80 8.41
N GLY A 152 -4.65 12.88 7.41
CA GLY A 152 -3.24 12.49 7.57
C GLY A 152 -2.55 13.26 8.69
N ALA A 153 -2.71 14.58 8.75
CA ALA A 153 -2.15 15.44 9.80
C ALA A 153 -2.71 15.10 11.19
N SER A 154 -4.02 14.86 11.29
CA SER A 154 -4.67 14.48 12.55
C SER A 154 -4.14 13.14 13.07
N PHE A 155 -4.01 12.16 12.19
CA PHE A 155 -3.46 10.84 12.56
C PHE A 155 -1.96 10.88 12.82
N ALA A 156 -1.20 11.78 12.21
CA ALA A 156 0.23 11.96 12.53
C ALA A 156 0.45 12.27 14.01
N GLY A 157 -0.40 13.09 14.64
CA GLY A 157 -0.37 13.32 16.08
C GLY A 157 -0.59 12.03 16.91
N ILE A 158 -1.52 11.18 16.48
CA ILE A 158 -1.76 9.88 17.11
C ILE A 158 -0.54 8.96 16.92
N TYR A 159 0.02 8.89 15.73
CA TYR A 159 1.21 8.08 15.44
C TYR A 159 2.44 8.54 16.22
N PHE A 160 2.61 9.84 16.38
CA PHE A 160 3.67 10.39 17.23
C PHE A 160 3.50 9.96 18.70
N PHE A 161 2.26 10.00 19.22
CA PHE A 161 1.96 9.52 20.57
C PHE A 161 2.21 8.01 20.73
N VAL A 162 1.89 7.22 19.71
CA VAL A 162 2.21 5.78 19.70
C VAL A 162 3.72 5.54 19.81
N ILE A 163 4.51 6.29 19.05
CA ILE A 163 5.98 6.17 19.11
C ILE A 163 6.50 6.65 20.48
N TYR A 164 5.96 7.73 21.04
CA TYR A 164 6.32 8.18 22.37
C TYR A 164 6.14 7.08 23.43
N ARG A 165 5.09 6.26 23.29
CA ARG A 165 4.84 5.13 24.20
C ARG A 165 5.72 3.90 23.92
N HIS A 166 6.04 3.63 22.68
CA HIS A 166 6.64 2.37 22.24
C HIS A 166 8.09 2.48 21.76
N GLY A 167 8.60 3.68 21.57
CA GLY A 167 9.94 3.97 21.12
C GLY A 167 10.68 4.94 22.05
N THR A 168 11.92 5.22 21.72
CA THR A 168 12.74 6.29 22.30
C THR A 168 13.23 7.18 21.18
N PHE A 169 13.04 8.50 21.32
CA PHE A 169 13.50 9.46 20.29
C PHE A 169 15.01 9.56 20.32
N THR A 170 15.69 8.74 19.53
CA THR A 170 17.14 8.70 19.37
C THR A 170 17.48 8.70 17.89
N LEU A 171 18.65 9.20 17.53
CA LEU A 171 19.18 9.13 16.17
C LEU A 171 20.56 8.48 16.21
N ASP A 172 20.60 7.18 16.02
CA ASP A 172 21.81 6.37 15.93
C ASP A 172 22.10 6.01 14.46
N LEU A 173 22.98 6.79 13.85
CA LEU A 173 23.31 6.65 12.42
C LEU A 173 23.97 5.29 12.10
N ARG A 174 24.66 4.66 13.07
CA ARG A 174 25.24 3.32 12.84
C ARG A 174 24.14 2.26 12.71
N GLN A 175 23.12 2.35 13.55
CA GLN A 175 21.97 1.45 13.47
C GLN A 175 21.19 1.69 12.18
N ILE A 176 21.00 2.96 11.78
CA ILE A 176 20.35 3.32 10.52
C ILE A 176 21.16 2.84 9.32
N GLY A 177 22.49 2.99 9.32
CA GLY A 177 23.35 2.48 8.23
C GLY A 177 23.21 0.97 8.03
N ARG A 178 23.14 0.19 9.11
CA ARG A 178 22.84 -1.26 9.03
C ARG A 178 21.43 -1.51 8.49
N GLY A 179 20.45 -0.72 8.91
CA GLY A 179 19.08 -0.79 8.42
C GLY A 179 18.99 -0.51 6.92
N LEU A 180 19.68 0.52 6.45
CA LEU A 180 19.74 0.87 5.03
C LEU A 180 20.44 -0.20 4.19
N ALA A 181 21.56 -0.75 4.68
CA ALA A 181 22.27 -1.83 4.00
C ALA A 181 21.39 -3.07 3.79
N PHE A 182 20.47 -3.35 4.72
CA PHE A 182 19.48 -4.41 4.59
C PHE A 182 18.28 -4.00 3.71
N ALA A 183 17.74 -2.79 3.88
CA ALA A 183 16.48 -2.37 3.30
C ALA A 183 16.61 -1.87 1.85
N VAL A 184 17.71 -1.19 1.50
CA VAL A 184 17.93 -0.65 0.15
C VAL A 184 17.88 -1.72 -0.95
N PRO A 185 18.48 -2.89 -0.79
CA PRO A 185 18.33 -3.97 -1.78
C PRO A 185 16.90 -4.48 -2.01
N ILE A 186 15.98 -4.20 -1.07
CA ILE A 186 14.55 -4.59 -1.19
C ILE A 186 13.79 -3.57 -2.05
N ILE A 187 14.25 -2.32 -2.15
CA ILE A 187 13.57 -1.26 -2.89
C ILE A 187 13.34 -1.63 -4.37
N PRO A 188 14.31 -2.16 -5.13
CA PRO A 188 14.07 -2.57 -6.51
C PRO A 188 12.94 -3.59 -6.65
N ALA A 189 12.83 -4.55 -5.73
CA ALA A 189 11.72 -5.50 -5.73
C ALA A 189 10.37 -4.79 -5.50
N THR A 190 10.29 -3.86 -4.55
CA THR A 190 9.08 -3.08 -4.28
C THR A 190 8.68 -2.23 -5.48
N ILE A 191 9.66 -1.58 -6.13
CA ILE A 191 9.43 -0.80 -7.35
C ILE A 191 8.96 -1.71 -8.49
N SER A 192 9.54 -2.90 -8.65
CA SER A 192 9.12 -3.86 -9.67
C SER A 192 7.65 -4.26 -9.53
N TYR A 193 7.16 -4.44 -8.31
CA TYR A 193 5.73 -4.68 -8.09
C TYR A 193 4.86 -3.50 -8.53
N LEU A 194 5.27 -2.26 -8.25
CA LEU A 194 4.55 -1.07 -8.72
C LEU A 194 4.55 -0.96 -10.25
N VAL A 195 5.69 -1.25 -10.88
CA VAL A 195 5.80 -1.26 -12.34
C VAL A 195 4.87 -2.29 -12.94
N ILE A 196 4.84 -3.51 -12.39
CA ILE A 196 3.93 -4.58 -12.85
C ILE A 196 2.46 -4.16 -12.72
N ASP A 197 2.09 -3.48 -11.64
CA ASP A 197 0.71 -3.03 -11.42
C ASP A 197 0.31 -1.80 -12.28
N MET A 198 1.25 -1.14 -12.95
CA MET A 198 1.02 0.10 -13.72
C MET A 198 1.38 0.01 -15.21
N VAL A 199 2.25 -0.92 -15.58
CA VAL A 199 2.80 -1.01 -16.95
C VAL A 199 1.71 -1.27 -17.99
N ASP A 200 0.72 -2.08 -17.64
CA ASP A 200 -0.43 -2.37 -18.49
C ASP A 200 -1.22 -1.10 -18.86
N ARG A 201 -1.44 -0.21 -17.90
CA ARG A 201 -2.14 1.07 -18.11
C ARG A 201 -1.33 2.03 -18.98
N ILE A 202 -0.02 2.10 -18.73
CA ILE A 202 0.88 2.96 -19.53
C ILE A 202 0.92 2.46 -20.98
N MET A 203 0.99 1.15 -21.19
CA MET A 203 0.97 0.58 -22.53
C MET A 203 -0.38 0.75 -23.23
N LEU A 204 -1.49 0.59 -22.52
CA LEU A 204 -2.82 0.78 -23.06
C LEU A 204 -3.07 2.24 -23.46
N GLU A 205 -2.60 3.21 -22.65
CA GLU A 205 -2.79 4.65 -22.94
C GLU A 205 -2.21 5.06 -24.31
N THR A 206 -1.12 4.43 -24.73
CA THR A 206 -0.48 4.72 -26.03
C THR A 206 -1.15 4.02 -27.21
N HIS A 207 -2.02 3.02 -26.98
CA HIS A 207 -2.57 2.16 -28.04
C HIS A 207 -4.09 2.16 -28.13
N VAL A 208 -4.80 2.67 -27.10
CA VAL A 208 -6.25 2.58 -27.01
C VAL A 208 -6.85 3.94 -26.69
N ALA A 209 -8.03 4.23 -27.24
CA ALA A 209 -8.77 5.45 -26.92
C ALA A 209 -9.09 5.56 -25.42
N LEU A 210 -9.07 6.77 -24.86
CA LEU A 210 -9.28 7.07 -23.43
C LEU A 210 -10.58 6.45 -22.87
N ASP A 211 -11.62 6.32 -23.69
CA ASP A 211 -12.88 5.70 -23.28
C ASP A 211 -12.70 4.21 -22.98
N ARG A 212 -11.94 3.50 -23.80
CA ARG A 212 -11.62 2.08 -23.60
C ARG A 212 -10.68 1.87 -22.42
N LEU A 213 -9.77 2.80 -22.19
CA LEU A 213 -8.94 2.80 -20.98
C LEU A 213 -9.79 2.97 -19.71
N GLY A 214 -10.85 3.78 -19.79
CA GLY A 214 -11.82 3.94 -18.69
C GLY A 214 -12.54 2.62 -18.36
N LEU A 215 -13.00 1.88 -19.36
CA LEU A 215 -13.62 0.55 -19.20
C LEU A 215 -12.64 -0.46 -18.57
N TYR A 216 -11.39 -0.50 -19.07
CA TYR A 216 -10.34 -1.33 -18.51
C TYR A 216 -10.07 -1.00 -17.03
N SER A 217 -10.02 0.28 -16.68
CA SER A 217 -9.75 0.73 -15.32
C SER A 217 -10.86 0.32 -14.34
N VAL A 218 -12.12 0.33 -14.77
CA VAL A 218 -13.26 -0.17 -13.98
C VAL A 218 -13.15 -1.68 -13.77
N ALA A 219 -12.92 -2.43 -14.85
CA ALA A 219 -12.74 -3.88 -14.78
C ALA A 219 -11.57 -4.27 -13.88
N TYR A 220 -10.44 -3.55 -14.00
CA TYR A 220 -9.25 -3.77 -13.17
C TYR A 220 -9.52 -3.48 -11.69
N THR A 221 -10.25 -2.41 -11.39
CA THR A 221 -10.61 -2.06 -10.00
C THR A 221 -11.47 -3.15 -9.36
N LEU A 222 -12.43 -3.70 -10.10
CA LEU A 222 -13.26 -4.81 -9.64
C LEU A 222 -12.44 -6.08 -9.46
N GLY A 223 -11.59 -6.42 -10.44
CA GLY A 223 -10.68 -7.57 -10.37
C GLY A 223 -9.66 -7.45 -9.24
N PHE A 224 -9.22 -6.22 -8.90
CA PHE A 224 -8.34 -5.93 -7.77
C PHE A 224 -8.98 -6.33 -6.43
N GLY A 225 -10.32 -6.38 -6.35
CA GLY A 225 -11.03 -6.94 -5.20
C GLY A 225 -10.60 -8.37 -4.86
N MET A 226 -10.20 -9.17 -5.86
CA MET A 226 -9.60 -10.50 -5.64
C MET A 226 -8.30 -10.46 -4.85
N THR A 227 -7.55 -9.38 -4.94
CA THR A 227 -6.31 -9.21 -4.16
C THR A 227 -6.59 -9.19 -2.66
N VAL A 228 -7.74 -8.67 -2.24
CA VAL A 228 -8.17 -8.68 -0.83
C VAL A 228 -8.38 -10.11 -0.35
N VAL A 229 -9.05 -10.95 -1.16
CA VAL A 229 -9.28 -12.36 -0.85
C VAL A 229 -7.96 -13.13 -0.79
N ILE A 230 -7.10 -12.92 -1.79
CA ILE A 230 -5.79 -13.58 -1.90
C ILE A 230 -4.88 -13.18 -0.73
N GLN A 231 -4.74 -11.90 -0.45
CA GLN A 231 -3.91 -11.39 0.64
C GLN A 231 -4.46 -11.76 2.02
N GLY A 232 -5.79 -11.72 2.18
CA GLY A 232 -6.45 -12.13 3.41
C GLY A 232 -6.23 -13.62 3.71
N GLY A 233 -6.44 -14.47 2.70
CA GLY A 233 -6.19 -15.90 2.80
C GLY A 233 -4.71 -16.22 3.08
N TYR A 234 -3.79 -15.59 2.33
CA TYR A 234 -2.36 -15.74 2.55
C TYR A 234 -1.95 -15.40 4.00
N ARG A 235 -2.35 -14.22 4.49
CA ARG A 235 -2.02 -13.78 5.86
C ARG A 235 -2.60 -14.68 6.96
N ALA A 236 -3.70 -15.38 6.68
CA ALA A 236 -4.26 -16.35 7.61
C ALA A 236 -3.39 -17.60 7.74
N PHE A 237 -2.79 -18.06 6.64
CA PHE A 237 -1.98 -19.28 6.60
C PHE A 237 -0.49 -19.05 6.80
N GLU A 238 0.02 -17.85 6.56
CA GLU A 238 1.43 -17.49 6.67
C GLU A 238 2.06 -17.90 8.03
N PRO A 239 1.45 -17.63 9.19
CA PRO A 239 2.02 -18.02 10.48
C PRO A 239 2.12 -19.53 10.63
N GLU A 240 1.15 -20.30 10.13
CA GLU A 240 1.14 -21.76 10.20
C GLU A 240 2.24 -22.36 9.34
N LEU A 241 2.48 -21.80 8.15
CA LEU A 241 3.57 -22.22 7.27
C LEU A 241 4.92 -21.99 7.94
N PHE A 242 5.19 -20.82 8.49
CA PHE A 242 6.45 -20.51 9.16
C PHE A 242 6.64 -21.24 10.50
N GLN A 243 5.58 -21.65 11.17
CA GLN A 243 5.66 -22.40 12.42
C GLN A 243 6.07 -23.86 12.19
N HIS A 244 5.77 -24.42 11.01
CA HIS A 244 5.91 -25.85 10.74
C HIS A 244 6.98 -26.20 9.69
N TYR A 245 7.66 -25.20 9.06
CA TYR A 245 8.55 -25.45 7.92
C TYR A 245 9.72 -26.41 8.21
N THR A 246 10.17 -26.54 9.48
CA THR A 246 11.22 -27.47 9.89
C THR A 246 10.73 -28.87 10.26
N ARG A 247 9.41 -29.10 10.25
CA ARG A 247 8.83 -30.39 10.66
C ARG A 247 8.83 -31.41 9.51
N PRO A 248 8.99 -32.71 9.82
CA PRO A 248 8.92 -33.75 8.80
C PRO A 248 7.57 -33.86 8.08
N ASP A 249 6.49 -33.46 8.73
CA ASP A 249 5.11 -33.46 8.23
C ASP A 249 4.73 -32.18 7.43
N PHE A 250 5.67 -31.24 7.31
CA PHE A 250 5.44 -29.97 6.60
C PHE A 250 4.91 -30.13 5.17
N PRO A 251 5.39 -31.06 4.32
CA PRO A 251 4.84 -31.21 2.98
C PRO A 251 3.35 -31.52 2.95
N ALA A 252 2.86 -32.31 3.90
CA ALA A 252 1.43 -32.64 4.01
C ALA A 252 0.59 -31.43 4.49
N ILE A 253 1.13 -30.67 5.45
CA ILE A 253 0.50 -29.42 5.92
C ILE A 253 0.44 -28.41 4.78
N TYR A 254 1.54 -28.20 4.08
CA TYR A 254 1.61 -27.30 2.94
C TYR A 254 0.63 -27.66 1.83
N ASP A 255 0.53 -28.94 1.47
CA ASP A 255 -0.39 -29.42 0.45
C ASP A 255 -1.85 -29.22 0.85
N ARG A 256 -2.20 -29.35 2.13
CA ARG A 256 -3.53 -29.05 2.63
C ARG A 256 -3.84 -27.56 2.51
N ILE A 257 -2.93 -26.70 2.99
CA ILE A 257 -3.06 -25.26 2.93
C ILE A 257 -3.18 -24.78 1.48
N LYS A 258 -2.28 -25.27 0.60
CA LYS A 258 -2.32 -24.94 -0.83
C LYS A 258 -3.67 -25.30 -1.47
N ARG A 259 -4.19 -26.50 -1.22
CA ARG A 259 -5.50 -26.92 -1.76
C ARG A 259 -6.64 -26.06 -1.24
N THR A 260 -6.67 -25.81 0.07
CA THR A 260 -7.73 -24.99 0.67
C THR A 260 -7.68 -23.56 0.15
N PHE A 261 -6.48 -22.95 0.13
CA PHE A 261 -6.28 -21.60 -0.36
C PHE A 261 -6.69 -21.46 -1.84
N MET A 262 -6.20 -22.37 -2.70
CA MET A 262 -6.55 -22.34 -4.12
C MET A 262 -8.03 -22.61 -4.37
N PHE A 263 -8.66 -23.47 -3.58
CA PHE A 263 -10.11 -23.70 -3.67
C PHE A 263 -10.89 -22.39 -3.36
N VAL A 264 -10.55 -21.70 -2.27
CA VAL A 264 -11.18 -20.43 -1.90
C VAL A 264 -10.97 -19.37 -2.98
N VAL A 265 -9.76 -19.23 -3.48
CA VAL A 265 -9.42 -18.27 -4.55
C VAL A 265 -10.18 -18.56 -5.83
N LEU A 266 -10.25 -19.82 -6.24
CA LEU A 266 -10.97 -20.22 -7.46
C LEU A 266 -12.48 -20.03 -7.32
N VAL A 267 -13.07 -20.40 -6.18
CA VAL A 267 -14.50 -20.17 -5.92
C VAL A 267 -14.84 -18.69 -5.92
N ALA A 268 -14.06 -17.88 -5.20
CA ALA A 268 -14.26 -16.43 -5.15
C ALA A 268 -14.05 -15.78 -6.53
N GLY A 269 -13.02 -16.19 -7.26
CA GLY A 269 -12.75 -15.71 -8.61
C GLY A 269 -13.85 -16.07 -9.60
N THR A 270 -14.32 -17.33 -9.57
CA THR A 270 -15.44 -17.76 -10.42
C THR A 270 -16.72 -17.00 -10.09
N ALA A 271 -17.02 -16.82 -8.81
CA ALA A 271 -18.17 -16.03 -8.38
C ALA A 271 -18.08 -14.58 -8.88
N LEU A 272 -16.92 -13.92 -8.69
CA LEU A 272 -16.73 -12.55 -9.17
C LEU A 272 -16.82 -12.44 -10.69
N ALA A 273 -16.30 -13.41 -11.43
CA ALA A 273 -16.39 -13.43 -12.89
C ALA A 273 -17.82 -13.64 -13.39
N LEU A 274 -18.60 -14.53 -12.73
CA LEU A 274 -19.99 -14.81 -13.10
C LEU A 274 -20.92 -13.65 -12.77
N PHE A 275 -20.74 -13.03 -11.61
CA PHE A 275 -21.58 -11.93 -11.14
C PHE A 275 -21.02 -10.53 -11.51
N SER A 276 -19.98 -10.47 -12.37
CA SER A 276 -19.41 -9.20 -12.78
C SER A 276 -20.39 -8.25 -13.46
N PRO A 277 -21.34 -8.72 -14.32
CA PRO A 277 -22.33 -7.82 -14.92
C PRO A 277 -23.23 -7.14 -13.87
N GLU A 278 -23.72 -7.92 -12.90
CA GLU A 278 -24.59 -7.41 -11.84
C GLU A 278 -23.84 -6.44 -10.91
N VAL A 279 -22.60 -6.78 -10.56
CA VAL A 279 -21.76 -5.93 -9.70
C VAL A 279 -21.45 -4.61 -10.42
N ILE A 280 -21.08 -4.65 -11.69
CA ILE A 280 -20.82 -3.45 -12.48
C ILE A 280 -22.08 -2.61 -12.64
N ALA A 281 -23.23 -3.23 -12.97
CA ALA A 281 -24.49 -2.52 -13.10
C ALA A 281 -24.93 -1.83 -11.81
N LEU A 282 -24.62 -2.42 -10.65
CA LEU A 282 -24.94 -1.84 -9.34
C LEU A 282 -23.99 -0.71 -8.95
N MET A 283 -22.70 -0.83 -9.29
CA MET A 283 -21.64 0.04 -8.79
C MET A 283 -21.25 1.17 -9.75
N THR A 284 -21.64 1.08 -11.03
CA THR A 284 -21.16 2.02 -12.05
C THR A 284 -22.28 2.59 -12.91
N ALA A 285 -22.01 3.69 -13.61
CA ALA A 285 -22.93 4.26 -14.58
C ALA A 285 -23.04 3.37 -15.84
N PRO A 286 -24.18 3.41 -16.59
CA PRO A 286 -24.42 2.56 -17.76
C PRO A 286 -23.32 2.55 -18.82
N LYS A 287 -22.62 3.65 -18.99
CA LYS A 287 -21.49 3.79 -19.93
C LYS A 287 -20.30 2.86 -19.64
N PHE A 288 -20.23 2.28 -18.43
CA PHE A 288 -19.15 1.38 -18.03
C PHE A 288 -19.56 -0.10 -18.00
N HIS A 289 -20.80 -0.44 -18.39
CA HIS A 289 -21.31 -1.81 -18.32
C HIS A 289 -20.53 -2.79 -19.21
N GLU A 290 -19.99 -2.34 -20.34
CA GLU A 290 -19.12 -3.17 -21.19
C GLU A 290 -17.82 -3.65 -20.52
N ALA A 291 -17.48 -3.10 -19.34
CA ALA A 291 -16.32 -3.54 -18.58
C ALA A 291 -16.45 -4.97 -18.05
N ASP A 292 -17.68 -5.50 -17.96
CA ASP A 292 -17.97 -6.88 -17.52
C ASP A 292 -17.24 -7.93 -18.35
N THR A 293 -17.06 -7.68 -19.65
CA THR A 293 -16.33 -8.58 -20.56
C THR A 293 -14.85 -8.72 -20.25
N ILE A 294 -14.26 -7.69 -19.60
CA ILE A 294 -12.83 -7.64 -19.25
C ILE A 294 -12.58 -8.27 -17.86
N VAL A 295 -13.54 -8.18 -16.94
CA VAL A 295 -13.41 -8.66 -15.55
C VAL A 295 -12.92 -10.10 -15.45
N PRO A 296 -13.49 -11.10 -16.20
CA PRO A 296 -13.03 -12.47 -16.10
C PRO A 296 -11.56 -12.67 -16.42
N ILE A 297 -11.01 -11.87 -17.35
CA ILE A 297 -9.59 -11.91 -17.72
C ILE A 297 -8.72 -11.40 -16.57
N VAL A 298 -9.11 -10.27 -15.97
CA VAL A 298 -8.41 -9.68 -14.82
C VAL A 298 -8.46 -10.61 -13.61
N VAL A 299 -9.62 -11.21 -13.34
CA VAL A 299 -9.80 -12.19 -12.27
C VAL A 299 -8.92 -13.42 -12.49
N LEU A 300 -8.85 -13.94 -13.73
CA LEU A 300 -7.96 -15.06 -14.05
C LEU A 300 -6.50 -14.71 -13.78
N ALA A 301 -6.06 -13.52 -14.19
CA ALA A 301 -4.71 -13.03 -13.89
C ALA A 301 -4.45 -12.96 -12.37
N ALA A 302 -5.41 -12.48 -11.57
CA ALA A 302 -5.31 -12.47 -10.12
C ALA A 302 -5.22 -13.89 -9.53
N CYS A 303 -6.01 -14.85 -10.03
CA CYS A 303 -5.92 -16.24 -9.60
C CYS A 303 -4.56 -16.88 -9.92
N LEU A 304 -3.98 -16.57 -11.08
CA LEU A 304 -2.62 -17.03 -11.43
C LEU A 304 -1.56 -16.40 -10.52
N ARG A 305 -1.70 -15.13 -10.16
CA ARG A 305 -0.82 -14.45 -9.19
C ARG A 305 -0.87 -15.12 -7.80
N ALA A 306 -2.04 -15.65 -7.38
CA ALA A 306 -2.18 -16.37 -6.13
C ALA A 306 -1.29 -17.63 -6.07
N VAL A 307 -1.13 -18.32 -7.19
CA VAL A 307 -0.19 -19.45 -7.31
C VAL A 307 1.24 -19.01 -7.00
N GLY A 308 1.67 -17.89 -7.59
CA GLY A 308 3.00 -17.32 -7.35
C GLY A 308 3.27 -16.99 -5.88
N ILE A 309 2.27 -16.47 -5.17
CA ILE A 309 2.38 -16.14 -3.73
C ILE A 309 2.65 -17.40 -2.90
N LEU A 310 1.98 -18.51 -3.17
CA LEU A 310 2.22 -19.77 -2.46
C LEU A 310 3.65 -20.29 -2.65
N TYR A 311 4.16 -20.22 -3.87
CA TYR A 311 5.54 -20.68 -4.15
C TYR A 311 6.60 -19.74 -3.60
N SER A 312 6.33 -18.43 -3.51
CA SER A 312 7.27 -17.47 -2.92
C SER A 312 7.56 -17.75 -1.44
N VAL A 313 6.58 -18.28 -0.69
CA VAL A 313 6.79 -18.68 0.71
C VAL A 313 7.80 -19.79 0.82
N MET A 314 7.74 -20.77 -0.08
CA MET A 314 8.71 -21.88 -0.08
C MET A 314 10.14 -21.40 -0.35
N LEU A 315 10.29 -20.42 -1.25
CA LEU A 315 11.60 -19.83 -1.55
C LEU A 315 12.18 -19.02 -0.36
N VAL A 316 11.33 -18.49 0.51
CA VAL A 316 11.77 -17.76 1.71
C VAL A 316 12.06 -18.73 2.87
N ALA A 317 11.43 -19.90 2.88
CA ALA A 317 11.61 -20.91 3.92
C ALA A 317 12.90 -21.75 3.74
N TYR A 318 13.41 -21.87 2.52
CA TYR A 318 14.66 -22.54 2.15
C TYR A 318 15.79 -21.54 1.90
#